data_a320ab6503c1959de535e384bf8b048b
#
_entry.id   a320ab6503c1959de535e384bf8b048b
#
_cell.length_a   1.000
_cell.length_b   1.000
_cell.length_c   1.000
_cell.angle_alpha   90.00
_cell.angle_beta   90.00
_cell.angle_gamma   90.00
#
_symmetry.space_group_name_H-M   'P 1'
#
loop_
_entity.id
_entity.type
_entity.pdbx_description
1 polymer ?
#
loop_
_entity_poly.entity_id
_entity_poly.type
_entity_poly.pdbx_seq_one_letter_code
_entity_poly.pdbx_strand_id
1 'polypeptide(L)'
;MSGEAKMRRATPADRDGIGRLWQEMMEFHRECDPRFFQMKPEALEVWLKHFDECLADQNQFVLAAEANGELVGFAMGRSSDDPPVFDRPAHGFVTNFAVTEPWRRKGVGQRLFGALLEEFRKRGFGELRLSVSALNPASNGFWRRMGFEAYSVSMRRSTG
;
A
#
# COMPACT_ATOMS: atom_id res chain seq x y z
N MET A 1 -17.23 -21.61 3.69
CA MET A 1 -17.89 -20.37 3.29
C MET A 1 -16.84 -19.25 3.27
N SER A 2 -16.66 -18.63 2.16
CA SER A 2 -15.82 -17.44 2.08
C SER A 2 -16.60 -16.28 2.68
N GLY A 3 -16.30 -15.94 3.93
CA GLY A 3 -16.82 -14.74 4.58
C GLY A 3 -16.44 -13.51 3.76
N GLU A 4 -17.34 -12.55 3.69
CA GLU A 4 -17.05 -11.27 3.04
C GLU A 4 -15.98 -10.52 3.83
N ALA A 5 -14.92 -10.04 3.18
CA ALA A 5 -13.89 -9.27 3.86
C ALA A 5 -14.44 -7.92 4.35
N LYS A 6 -14.24 -7.60 5.61
CA LYS A 6 -14.63 -6.35 6.24
C LYS A 6 -13.46 -5.37 6.27
N MET A 7 -13.71 -4.14 5.84
CA MET A 7 -12.70 -3.06 5.89
C MET A 7 -12.87 -2.27 7.19
N ARG A 8 -11.76 -2.01 7.87
CA ARG A 8 -11.73 -1.22 9.10
C ARG A 8 -10.38 -0.53 9.29
N ARG A 9 -10.31 0.39 10.23
CA ARG A 9 -9.03 0.93 10.69
C ARG A 9 -8.20 -0.16 11.35
N ALA A 10 -6.90 -0.14 11.09
CA ALA A 10 -5.95 -0.98 11.80
C ALA A 10 -5.73 -0.45 13.22
N THR A 11 -5.40 -1.36 14.11
CA THR A 11 -5.09 -1.10 15.52
C THR A 11 -3.72 -1.69 15.87
N PRO A 12 -3.12 -1.37 17.02
CA PRO A 12 -1.87 -2.01 17.46
C PRO A 12 -1.95 -3.54 17.54
N ALA A 13 -3.13 -4.10 17.77
CA ALA A 13 -3.35 -5.55 17.80
C ALA A 13 -3.16 -6.23 16.43
N ASP A 14 -3.21 -5.47 15.34
CA ASP A 14 -3.03 -5.97 13.97
C ASP A 14 -1.56 -6.08 13.55
N ARG A 15 -0.64 -5.60 14.38
CA ARG A 15 0.78 -5.46 14.08
C ARG A 15 1.41 -6.71 13.47
N ASP A 16 1.24 -7.86 14.10
CA ASP A 16 1.83 -9.11 13.63
C ASP A 16 1.18 -9.61 12.34
N GLY A 17 -0.14 -9.49 12.23
CA GLY A 17 -0.90 -9.86 11.03
C GLY A 17 -0.52 -9.00 9.83
N ILE A 18 -0.41 -7.70 10.02
CA ILE A 18 0.02 -6.75 8.96
C ILE A 18 1.49 -6.99 8.60
N GLY A 19 2.35 -7.25 9.58
CA GLY A 19 3.75 -7.62 9.33
C GLY A 19 3.90 -8.84 8.43
N ARG A 20 3.09 -9.86 8.65
CA ARG A 20 3.05 -11.05 7.79
C ARG A 20 2.61 -10.72 6.35
N LEU A 21 1.56 -9.90 6.20
CA LEU A 21 1.10 -9.45 4.89
C LEU A 21 2.15 -8.59 4.18
N TRP A 22 2.87 -7.75 4.92
CA TRP A 22 3.96 -6.95 4.38
C TRP A 22 5.11 -7.83 3.88
N GLN A 23 5.49 -8.86 4.64
CA GLN A 23 6.54 -9.81 4.21
C GLN A 23 6.13 -10.54 2.92
N GLU A 24 4.89 -11.01 2.82
CA GLU A 24 4.37 -11.63 1.60
C GLU A 24 4.43 -10.69 0.40
N MET A 25 4.03 -9.44 0.59
CA MET A 25 4.09 -8.40 -0.43
C MET A 25 5.53 -8.12 -0.88
N MET A 26 6.46 -8.00 0.06
CA MET A 26 7.87 -7.72 -0.25
C MET A 26 8.54 -8.90 -0.95
N GLU A 27 8.20 -10.13 -0.60
CA GLU A 27 8.68 -11.31 -1.30
C GLU A 27 8.19 -11.33 -2.77
N PHE A 28 6.93 -11.02 -2.99
CA PHE A 28 6.38 -10.88 -4.34
C PHE A 28 7.09 -9.79 -5.15
N HIS A 29 7.37 -8.65 -4.54
CA HIS A 29 8.15 -7.58 -5.18
C HIS A 29 9.57 -8.04 -5.50
N ARG A 30 10.21 -8.79 -4.62
CA ARG A 30 11.56 -9.35 -4.84
C ARG A 30 11.58 -10.33 -6.01
N GLU A 31 10.56 -11.14 -6.17
CA GLU A 31 10.42 -12.03 -7.33
C GLU A 31 10.32 -11.24 -8.65
N CYS A 32 9.59 -10.10 -8.63
CA CYS A 32 9.47 -9.24 -9.81
C CYS A 32 10.75 -8.45 -10.12
N ASP A 33 11.44 -7.97 -9.10
CA ASP A 33 12.65 -7.16 -9.25
C ASP A 33 13.65 -7.44 -8.11
N PRO A 34 14.40 -8.55 -8.20
CA PRO A 34 15.36 -8.94 -7.15
C PRO A 34 16.53 -7.96 -7.00
N ARG A 35 16.81 -7.15 -8.00
CA ARG A 35 17.86 -6.16 -7.95
C ARG A 35 17.51 -4.98 -7.04
N PHE A 36 16.26 -4.55 -7.04
CA PHE A 36 15.80 -3.42 -6.22
C PHE A 36 15.35 -3.85 -4.83
N PHE A 37 14.61 -4.94 -4.73
CA PHE A 37 13.99 -5.40 -3.48
C PHE A 37 14.91 -6.36 -2.69
N GLN A 38 16.13 -5.90 -2.39
CA GLN A 38 17.07 -6.60 -1.53
C GLN A 38 16.88 -6.12 -0.09
N MET A 39 16.22 -6.94 0.72
CA MET A 39 15.93 -6.58 2.10
C MET A 39 17.05 -7.03 3.04
N LYS A 40 17.30 -6.22 4.07
CA LYS A 40 18.15 -6.57 5.19
C LYS A 40 17.48 -7.65 6.06
N PRO A 41 18.26 -8.44 6.83
CA PRO A 41 17.69 -9.44 7.75
C PRO A 41 16.68 -8.85 8.75
N GLU A 42 16.93 -7.62 9.22
CA GLU A 42 16.11 -6.90 10.19
C GLU A 42 14.94 -6.08 9.56
N ALA A 43 14.71 -6.24 8.26
CA ALA A 43 13.76 -5.40 7.51
C ALA A 43 12.35 -5.40 8.11
N LEU A 44 11.84 -6.54 8.56
CA LEU A 44 10.52 -6.63 9.17
C LEU A 44 10.44 -5.81 10.47
N GLU A 45 11.43 -5.92 11.33
CA GLU A 45 11.46 -5.17 12.61
C GLU A 45 11.51 -3.67 12.36
N VAL A 46 12.36 -3.23 11.43
CA VAL A 46 12.45 -1.82 11.02
C VAL A 46 11.12 -1.33 10.47
N TRP A 47 10.48 -2.12 9.61
CA TRP A 47 9.20 -1.73 9.04
C TRP A 47 8.07 -1.71 10.06
N LEU A 48 8.03 -2.66 10.99
CA LEU A 48 7.02 -2.69 12.06
C LEU A 48 7.12 -1.48 12.99
N LYS A 49 8.33 -0.99 13.24
CA LYS A 49 8.51 0.28 13.96
C LYS A 49 7.90 1.45 13.19
N HIS A 50 8.12 1.50 11.89
CA HIS A 50 7.47 2.49 11.02
C HIS A 50 5.93 2.36 11.03
N PHE A 51 5.41 1.15 11.02
CA PHE A 51 3.97 0.90 11.16
C PHE A 51 3.41 1.46 12.47
N ASP A 52 4.09 1.25 13.58
CA ASP A 52 3.70 1.80 14.89
C ASP A 52 3.66 3.34 14.86
N GLU A 53 4.66 3.97 14.23
CA GLU A 53 4.71 5.42 14.02
C GLU A 53 3.54 5.92 13.16
N CYS A 54 3.20 5.19 12.09
CA CYS A 54 2.07 5.53 11.21
C CYS A 54 0.72 5.49 11.93
N LEU A 55 0.53 4.55 12.87
CA LEU A 55 -0.70 4.49 13.68
C LEU A 55 -0.87 5.72 14.59
N ALA A 56 0.22 6.32 15.03
CA ALA A 56 0.23 7.48 15.90
C ALA A 56 0.18 8.82 15.15
N ASP A 57 0.46 8.83 13.85
CA ASP A 57 0.56 10.04 13.04
C ASP A 57 -0.81 10.40 12.41
N GLN A 58 -1.31 11.60 12.70
CA GLN A 58 -2.58 12.09 12.16
C GLN A 58 -2.56 12.31 10.63
N ASN A 59 -1.37 12.51 10.04
CA ASN A 59 -1.19 12.69 8.60
C ASN A 59 -1.16 11.36 7.82
N GLN A 60 -1.19 10.25 8.54
CA GLN A 60 -1.16 8.90 8.00
C GLN A 60 -2.37 8.10 8.45
N PHE A 61 -2.63 7.00 7.79
CA PHE A 61 -3.64 6.05 8.23
C PHE A 61 -3.34 4.65 7.70
N VAL A 62 -3.85 3.65 8.42
CA VAL A 62 -3.75 2.25 8.04
C VAL A 62 -5.13 1.62 8.05
N LEU A 63 -5.49 0.96 6.95
CA LEU A 63 -6.70 0.16 6.82
C LEU A 63 -6.36 -1.32 6.81
N ALA A 64 -7.20 -2.11 7.40
CA ALA A 64 -7.13 -3.56 7.42
C ALA A 64 -8.35 -4.17 6.73
N ALA A 65 -8.14 -5.21 5.95
CA ALA A 65 -9.19 -6.09 5.44
C ALA A 65 -9.16 -7.38 6.25
N GLU A 66 -10.28 -7.69 6.90
CA GLU A 66 -10.44 -8.86 7.77
C GLU A 66 -11.52 -9.79 7.23
N ALA A 67 -11.24 -11.07 7.18
CA ALA A 67 -12.20 -12.10 6.83
C ALA A 67 -12.00 -13.32 7.73
N ASN A 68 -13.09 -13.89 8.25
CA ASN A 68 -13.06 -15.07 9.11
C ASN A 68 -12.15 -14.90 10.35
N GLY A 69 -12.01 -13.68 10.88
CA GLY A 69 -11.14 -13.39 12.01
C GLY A 69 -9.65 -13.27 11.68
N GLU A 70 -9.28 -13.29 10.41
CA GLU A 70 -7.91 -13.13 9.96
C GLU A 70 -7.73 -11.91 9.07
N LEU A 71 -6.56 -11.30 9.11
CA LEU A 71 -6.20 -10.23 8.19
C LEU A 71 -5.85 -10.81 6.82
N VAL A 72 -6.54 -10.32 5.80
CA VAL A 72 -6.39 -10.77 4.41
C VAL A 72 -5.86 -9.68 3.49
N GLY A 73 -5.72 -8.47 3.99
CA GLY A 73 -5.15 -7.34 3.27
C GLY A 73 -4.95 -6.12 4.16
N PHE A 74 -4.16 -5.18 3.69
CA PHE A 74 -3.98 -3.89 4.32
C PHE A 74 -3.63 -2.81 3.30
N ALA A 75 -3.88 -1.56 3.66
CA ALA A 75 -3.50 -0.39 2.88
C ALA A 75 -3.04 0.73 3.79
N MET A 76 -2.03 1.46 3.36
CA MET A 76 -1.52 2.62 4.07
C MET A 76 -1.54 3.85 3.17
N GLY A 77 -1.92 4.97 3.73
CA GLY A 77 -1.96 6.25 3.05
C GLY A 77 -1.44 7.39 3.91
N ARG A 78 -0.93 8.41 3.26
CA ARG A 78 -0.46 9.64 3.91
C ARG A 78 -0.73 10.87 3.08
N SER A 79 -0.68 12.03 3.72
CA SER A 79 -0.56 13.31 3.04
C SER A 79 0.83 13.46 2.42
N SER A 80 0.91 14.10 1.28
CA SER A 80 2.19 14.43 0.61
C SER A 80 2.06 15.78 -0.12
N ASP A 81 3.14 16.54 -0.11
CA ASP A 81 3.26 17.82 -0.82
C ASP A 81 4.25 17.68 -1.98
N ASP A 82 4.00 18.45 -3.03
CA ASP A 82 4.99 18.68 -4.08
C ASP A 82 6.05 19.70 -3.60
N PRO A 83 7.22 19.76 -4.23
CA PRO A 83 8.17 20.83 -3.95
C PRO A 83 7.53 22.23 -4.00
N PRO A 84 7.92 23.13 -3.10
CA PRO A 84 7.23 24.44 -2.94
C PRO A 84 7.34 25.37 -4.16
N VAL A 85 8.10 24.99 -5.16
CA VAL A 85 8.15 25.71 -6.46
C VAL A 85 6.92 25.47 -7.33
N PHE A 86 6.12 24.46 -7.00
CA PHE A 86 4.89 24.14 -7.74
C PHE A 86 3.67 24.68 -7.00
N ASP A 87 2.81 25.34 -7.73
CA ASP A 87 1.51 25.81 -7.24
C ASP A 87 0.48 24.68 -7.34
N ARG A 88 0.57 23.72 -6.42
CA ARG A 88 -0.32 22.55 -6.32
C ARG A 88 -0.72 22.28 -4.89
N PRO A 89 -1.98 21.86 -4.66
CA PRO A 89 -2.40 21.44 -3.32
C PRO A 89 -1.69 20.14 -2.92
N ALA A 90 -1.67 19.88 -1.62
CA ALA A 90 -1.29 18.57 -1.08
C ALA A 90 -2.15 17.44 -1.71
N HIS A 91 -1.57 16.28 -1.85
CA HIS A 91 -2.23 15.11 -2.40
C HIS A 91 -2.13 13.92 -1.45
N GLY A 92 -3.00 12.93 -1.64
CA GLY A 92 -2.90 11.66 -0.97
C GLY A 92 -1.83 10.77 -1.63
N PHE A 93 -1.04 10.06 -0.84
CA PHE A 93 -0.06 9.10 -1.33
C PHE A 93 -0.31 7.72 -0.72
N VAL A 94 -0.48 6.72 -1.58
CA VAL A 94 -0.62 5.32 -1.18
C VAL A 94 0.77 4.73 -1.00
N THR A 95 1.12 4.38 0.24
CA THR A 95 2.46 3.89 0.56
C THR A 95 2.58 2.37 0.52
N ASN A 96 1.51 1.67 0.96
CA ASN A 96 1.44 0.21 0.94
C ASN A 96 0.03 -0.24 0.57
N PHE A 97 -0.05 -1.34 -0.15
CA PHE A 97 -1.31 -1.97 -0.51
C PHE A 97 -1.08 -3.44 -0.82
N ALA A 98 -1.69 -4.33 -0.07
CA ALA A 98 -1.54 -5.76 -0.26
C ALA A 98 -2.82 -6.52 0.06
N VAL A 99 -3.04 -7.59 -0.70
CA VAL A 99 -4.04 -8.63 -0.43
C VAL A 99 -3.32 -9.97 -0.51
N THR A 100 -3.49 -10.81 0.53
CA THR A 100 -2.87 -12.14 0.56
C THR A 100 -3.36 -13.01 -0.59
N GLU A 101 -2.51 -13.89 -1.10
CA GLU A 101 -2.73 -14.66 -2.32
C GLU A 101 -4.08 -15.40 -2.38
N PRO A 102 -4.52 -16.14 -1.34
CA PRO A 102 -5.80 -16.86 -1.38
C PRO A 102 -7.03 -15.95 -1.55
N TRP A 103 -6.89 -14.67 -1.28
CA TRP A 103 -7.96 -13.67 -1.35
C TRP A 103 -7.87 -12.74 -2.56
N ARG A 104 -6.85 -12.90 -3.39
CA ARG A 104 -6.72 -12.14 -4.64
C ARG A 104 -7.79 -12.60 -5.66
N ARG A 105 -8.16 -11.70 -6.57
CA ARG A 105 -9.18 -11.92 -7.62
C ARG A 105 -10.57 -12.28 -7.08
N LYS A 106 -10.84 -11.96 -5.81
CA LYS A 106 -12.14 -12.15 -5.16
C LYS A 106 -12.80 -10.81 -4.78
N GLY A 107 -12.34 -9.71 -5.38
CA GLY A 107 -12.88 -8.36 -5.15
C GLY A 107 -12.37 -7.68 -3.87
N VAL A 108 -11.54 -8.32 -3.06
CA VAL A 108 -11.01 -7.74 -1.81
C VAL A 108 -10.16 -6.50 -2.10
N GLY A 109 -9.28 -6.56 -3.10
CA GLY A 109 -8.45 -5.41 -3.49
C GLY A 109 -9.26 -4.21 -3.91
N GLN A 110 -10.30 -4.41 -4.72
CA GLN A 110 -11.19 -3.32 -5.15
C GLN A 110 -11.95 -2.70 -3.97
N ARG A 111 -12.43 -3.50 -3.03
CA ARG A 111 -13.12 -3.02 -1.83
C ARG A 111 -12.18 -2.30 -0.87
N LEU A 112 -10.97 -2.82 -0.70
CA LEU A 112 -9.94 -2.17 0.11
C LEU A 112 -9.54 -0.81 -0.50
N PHE A 113 -9.40 -0.74 -1.82
CA PHE A 113 -9.17 0.51 -2.53
C PHE A 113 -10.35 1.47 -2.36
N GLY A 114 -11.58 1.00 -2.43
CA GLY A 114 -12.78 1.82 -2.18
C GLY A 114 -12.75 2.48 -0.79
N ALA A 115 -12.38 1.72 0.24
CA ALA A 115 -12.24 2.23 1.60
C ALA A 115 -11.08 3.25 1.71
N LEU A 116 -9.96 2.97 1.06
CA LEU A 116 -8.81 3.87 0.98
C LEU A 116 -9.18 5.21 0.31
N LEU A 117 -9.87 5.15 -0.83
CA LEU A 117 -10.32 6.31 -1.58
C LEU A 117 -11.27 7.18 -0.75
N GLU A 118 -12.21 6.55 -0.04
CA GLU A 118 -13.15 7.25 0.84
C GLU A 118 -12.42 7.96 1.98
N GLU A 119 -11.40 7.34 2.57
CA GLU A 119 -10.59 7.94 3.61
C GLU A 119 -9.84 9.18 3.11
N PHE A 120 -9.27 9.13 1.91
CA PHE A 120 -8.62 10.29 1.30
C PHE A 120 -9.61 11.41 0.96
N ARG A 121 -10.81 11.07 0.47
CA ARG A 121 -11.88 12.04 0.22
C ARG A 121 -12.31 12.77 1.49
N LYS A 122 -12.48 12.07 2.59
CA LYS A 122 -12.79 12.66 3.90
C LYS A 122 -11.71 13.63 4.38
N ARG A 123 -10.48 13.40 3.99
CA ARG A 123 -9.33 14.27 4.29
C ARG A 123 -9.19 15.45 3.32
N GLY A 124 -10.03 15.51 2.29
CA GLY A 124 -10.08 16.63 1.34
C GLY A 124 -9.08 16.55 0.20
N PHE A 125 -8.45 15.40 -0.04
CA PHE A 125 -7.53 15.24 -1.17
C PHE A 125 -8.28 15.03 -2.48
N GLY A 126 -7.98 15.86 -3.47
CA GLY A 126 -8.53 15.77 -4.83
C GLY A 126 -7.72 14.90 -5.78
N GLU A 127 -6.50 14.52 -5.39
CA GLU A 127 -5.60 13.69 -6.19
C GLU A 127 -4.93 12.63 -5.31
N LEU A 128 -4.79 11.43 -5.84
CA LEU A 128 -4.04 10.34 -5.25
C LEU A 128 -2.86 9.97 -6.13
N ARG A 129 -1.74 9.68 -5.52
CA ARG A 129 -0.53 9.18 -6.19
C ARG A 129 0.00 7.94 -5.50
N LEU A 130 0.76 7.17 -6.25
CA LEU A 130 1.51 6.02 -5.75
C LEU A 130 2.72 5.75 -6.65
N SER A 131 3.64 4.95 -6.17
CA SER A 131 4.71 4.40 -6.97
C SER A 131 4.51 2.90 -7.16
N VAL A 132 4.69 2.41 -8.36
CA VAL A 132 4.60 0.99 -8.70
C VAL A 132 5.82 0.58 -9.53
N SER A 133 6.35 -0.62 -9.26
CA SER A 133 7.43 -1.16 -10.08
C SER A 133 6.96 -1.43 -11.51
N ALA A 134 7.70 -0.91 -12.49
CA ALA A 134 7.44 -1.21 -13.90
C ALA A 134 7.55 -2.72 -14.23
N LEU A 135 8.26 -3.48 -13.38
CA LEU A 135 8.47 -4.93 -13.53
C LEU A 135 7.40 -5.78 -12.81
N ASN A 136 6.35 -5.15 -12.28
CA ASN A 136 5.24 -5.82 -11.61
C ASN A 136 3.95 -5.67 -12.43
N PRO A 137 3.67 -6.56 -13.40
CA PRO A 137 2.51 -6.42 -14.28
C PRO A 137 1.18 -6.56 -13.54
N ALA A 138 1.12 -7.36 -12.47
CA ALA A 138 -0.09 -7.54 -11.68
C ALA A 138 -0.51 -6.23 -10.98
N SER A 139 0.44 -5.55 -10.33
CA SER A 139 0.19 -4.25 -9.70
C SER A 139 -0.14 -3.17 -10.73
N ASN A 140 0.59 -3.10 -11.82
CA ASN A 140 0.30 -2.14 -12.90
C ASN A 140 -1.11 -2.33 -13.46
N GLY A 141 -1.52 -3.57 -13.71
CA GLY A 141 -2.87 -3.89 -14.19
C GLY A 141 -3.94 -3.50 -13.18
N PHE A 142 -3.73 -3.79 -11.90
CA PHE A 142 -4.66 -3.43 -10.84
C PHE A 142 -4.85 -1.91 -10.74
N TRP A 143 -3.78 -1.15 -10.66
CA TRP A 143 -3.86 0.30 -10.51
C TRP A 143 -4.47 0.99 -11.73
N ARG A 144 -4.21 0.50 -12.94
CA ARG A 144 -4.89 1.00 -14.16
C ARG A 144 -6.40 0.75 -14.11
N ARG A 145 -6.85 -0.42 -13.65
CA ARG A 145 -8.27 -0.70 -13.45
C ARG A 145 -8.90 0.20 -12.38
N MET A 146 -8.13 0.63 -11.38
CA MET A 146 -8.58 1.58 -10.35
C MET A 146 -8.54 3.05 -10.82
N GLY A 147 -8.21 3.30 -12.07
CA GLY A 147 -8.23 4.63 -12.67
C GLY A 147 -6.93 5.41 -12.58
N PHE A 148 -5.82 4.79 -12.18
CA PHE A 148 -4.52 5.45 -12.17
C PHE A 148 -3.87 5.43 -13.55
N GLU A 149 -3.17 6.52 -13.88
CA GLU A 149 -2.36 6.65 -15.07
C GLU A 149 -0.89 6.95 -14.71
N ALA A 150 0.04 6.48 -15.52
CA ALA A 150 1.45 6.75 -15.32
C ALA A 150 1.76 8.19 -15.76
N TYR A 151 2.42 8.98 -14.90
CA TYR A 151 2.81 10.36 -15.22
C TYR A 151 4.30 10.63 -15.00
N SER A 152 5.01 9.74 -14.32
CA SER A 152 6.45 9.85 -14.05
C SER A 152 7.11 8.48 -14.15
N VAL A 153 8.36 8.46 -14.55
CA VAL A 153 9.15 7.23 -14.66
C VAL A 153 10.47 7.41 -13.94
N SER A 154 10.79 6.50 -13.02
CA SER A 154 12.12 6.39 -12.43
C SER A 154 12.98 5.42 -13.22
N MET A 155 14.19 5.83 -13.57
CA MET A 155 15.12 5.05 -14.37
C MET A 155 16.39 4.75 -13.58
N ARG A 156 17.00 3.61 -13.85
CA ARG A 156 18.28 3.21 -13.24
C ARG A 156 19.28 2.75 -14.30
N ARG A 157 20.56 2.96 -14.01
CA ARG A 157 21.67 2.50 -14.83
C ARG A 157 22.86 2.16 -13.96
N SER A 158 23.62 1.12 -14.31
CA SER A 158 24.95 0.90 -13.75
C SER A 158 25.92 1.97 -14.26
N THR A 159 26.87 2.39 -13.44
CA THR A 159 27.92 3.37 -13.82
C THR A 159 29.17 2.73 -14.41
N GLY A 160 29.27 1.43 -14.42
CA GLY A 160 30.41 0.72 -15.00
C GLY A 160 30.34 -0.77 -14.83
#